data_1ddd835259c090850064d2294f66a384
#
_entry.id   1ddd835259c090850064d2294f66a384
#
_cell.length_a   1.000
_cell.length_b   1.000
_cell.length_c   1.000
_cell.angle_alpha   90.00
_cell.angle_beta   90.00
_cell.angle_gamma   90.00
#
_symmetry.space_group_name_H-M   'P 1'
#
loop_
_entity.id
_entity.type
_entity.pdbx_description
1 polymer ?
#
loop_
_entity_poly.entity_id
_entity_poly.type
_entity_poly.pdbx_seq_one_letter_code
_entity_poly.pdbx_strand_id
1 'polypeptide(L)'
;MNRYPLWKYIVIAVALLIGTVYTLPNFFGEAPAVQVSSAKGTVRVDAALMGRIETVLKEAGLAHQGVSMDATGQNNFTVRARFADTDTQLRAKDVVDRALNRDAADPSFVVALNLVPRTPQWLAALRAAPMYLGLDLRGGVHFLMQVDMRQAVDKRMEALTGELRTLLREKNLRHTGISRAGSEVEVRFRDDETRKRADGVIRDFNRDLLVRDEGSGEDLRLLVALSPNATRDIQANALKQNIGTLHNRINELGVAEPVIQQQGADRVVVQLPGVQDVARAKQILGRTATLEIRLVDEEAMAANSPGAQSVPERRPDGSTRTVPLRRQVVVTGDQLIDANATFDENQRPAVAVSLDARGGAAMRQASRENLKKLMAIVLYEKGRGEAISVATIQSELGNRWQITGQFSTQETNDLA
;
A
#
# COMPACT_ATOMS: atom_id res chain seq x y z
N MET A 1 -46.77 48.99 -2.27
CA MET A 1 -46.50 47.58 -2.05
C MET A 1 -45.71 47.05 -3.22
N ASN A 2 -44.45 46.65 -2.97
CA ASN A 2 -43.54 46.11 -3.99
C ASN A 2 -44.05 44.75 -4.46
N ARG A 3 -44.76 44.68 -5.59
CA ARG A 3 -45.17 43.40 -6.19
C ARG A 3 -44.05 42.87 -7.06
N TYR A 4 -43.34 41.88 -6.58
CA TYR A 4 -42.35 41.19 -7.41
C TYR A 4 -43.02 40.46 -8.59
N PRO A 5 -42.43 40.39 -9.76
CA PRO A 5 -42.94 39.65 -10.92
C PRO A 5 -43.05 38.16 -10.60
N LEU A 6 -44.08 37.47 -11.08
CA LEU A 6 -44.45 36.07 -10.80
C LEU A 6 -43.25 35.08 -10.94
N TRP A 7 -42.39 35.30 -11.93
CA TRP A 7 -41.24 34.42 -12.15
C TRP A 7 -40.29 34.36 -10.95
N LYS A 8 -40.17 35.45 -10.15
CA LYS A 8 -39.33 35.42 -8.93
C LYS A 8 -39.89 34.51 -7.86
N TYR A 9 -41.23 34.49 -7.70
CA TYR A 9 -41.91 33.55 -6.78
C TYR A 9 -41.75 32.11 -7.23
N ILE A 10 -41.81 31.86 -8.55
CA ILE A 10 -41.58 30.52 -9.12
C ILE A 10 -40.14 30.06 -8.84
N VAL A 11 -39.15 30.91 -9.07
CA VAL A 11 -37.74 30.59 -8.77
C VAL A 11 -37.52 30.26 -7.29
N ILE A 12 -38.12 31.05 -6.38
CA ILE A 12 -38.05 30.80 -4.95
C ILE A 12 -38.71 29.46 -4.59
N ALA A 13 -39.91 29.21 -5.13
CA ALA A 13 -40.66 27.98 -4.88
C ALA A 13 -39.88 26.74 -5.36
N VAL A 14 -39.29 26.81 -6.56
CA VAL A 14 -38.42 25.74 -7.12
C VAL A 14 -37.18 25.53 -6.27
N ALA A 15 -36.49 26.61 -5.86
CA ALA A 15 -35.32 26.53 -4.99
C ALA A 15 -35.66 25.88 -3.64
N LEU A 16 -36.77 26.25 -3.02
CA LEU A 16 -37.25 25.64 -1.78
C LEU A 16 -37.61 24.17 -1.96
N LEU A 17 -38.26 23.80 -3.06
CA LEU A 17 -38.61 22.43 -3.36
C LEU A 17 -37.33 21.57 -3.54
N ILE A 18 -36.39 22.05 -4.31
CA ILE A 18 -35.07 21.38 -4.47
C ILE A 18 -34.37 21.24 -3.11
N GLY A 19 -34.29 22.33 -2.35
CA GLY A 19 -33.69 22.32 -1.02
C GLY A 19 -34.35 21.30 -0.08
N THR A 20 -35.68 21.22 -0.09
CA THR A 20 -36.45 20.24 0.70
C THR A 20 -36.12 18.81 0.28
N VAL A 21 -36.10 18.50 -1.03
CA VAL A 21 -35.80 17.17 -1.55
C VAL A 21 -34.37 16.74 -1.15
N TYR A 22 -33.39 17.63 -1.24
CA TYR A 22 -32.02 17.34 -0.86
C TYR A 22 -31.77 17.29 0.66
N THR A 23 -32.69 17.82 1.46
CA THR A 23 -32.65 17.75 2.93
C THR A 23 -33.34 16.48 3.47
N LEU A 24 -34.28 15.90 2.72
CA LEU A 24 -35.04 14.70 3.12
C LEU A 24 -34.17 13.51 3.57
N PRO A 25 -33.00 13.18 2.94
CA PRO A 25 -32.20 12.06 3.38
C PRO A 25 -31.76 12.10 4.85
N ASN A 26 -31.64 13.28 5.44
CA ASN A 26 -31.23 13.44 6.85
C ASN A 26 -32.33 12.95 7.85
N PHE A 27 -33.58 12.81 7.42
CA PHE A 27 -34.69 12.35 8.28
C PHE A 27 -34.81 10.82 8.33
N PHE A 28 -34.19 10.06 7.41
CA PHE A 28 -34.32 8.62 7.37
C PHE A 28 -33.43 7.87 8.36
N GLY A 29 -32.43 8.53 8.95
CA GLY A 29 -31.49 7.92 9.89
C GLY A 29 -30.63 6.85 9.26
N GLU A 30 -30.00 6.05 10.12
CA GLU A 30 -29.04 5.00 9.73
C GLU A 30 -29.51 3.62 10.19
N ALA A 31 -29.09 2.57 9.48
CA ALA A 31 -29.32 1.18 9.83
C ALA A 31 -27.99 0.51 10.20
N PRO A 32 -27.97 -0.34 11.25
CA PRO A 32 -26.83 -1.19 11.53
C PRO A 32 -26.56 -2.12 10.34
N ALA A 33 -25.31 -2.21 9.91
CA ALA A 33 -24.88 -3.08 8.81
C ALA A 33 -23.56 -3.77 9.11
N VAL A 34 -23.40 -4.98 8.58
CA VAL A 34 -22.11 -5.67 8.52
C VAL A 34 -21.53 -5.45 7.13
N GLN A 35 -20.34 -4.93 7.08
CA GLN A 35 -19.60 -4.72 5.86
C GLN A 35 -18.49 -5.76 5.76
N VAL A 36 -18.38 -6.40 4.59
CA VAL A 36 -17.34 -7.37 4.26
C VAL A 36 -16.50 -6.81 3.13
N SER A 37 -15.22 -6.67 3.36
CA SER A 37 -14.23 -6.25 2.37
C SER A 37 -13.08 -7.26 2.31
N SER A 38 -12.27 -7.22 1.27
CA SER A 38 -11.09 -8.05 1.19
C SER A 38 -10.09 -7.68 2.29
N ALA A 39 -9.46 -8.68 2.90
CA ALA A 39 -8.36 -8.49 3.84
C ALA A 39 -7.00 -8.51 3.15
N LYS A 40 -6.95 -9.09 1.95
CA LYS A 40 -5.72 -9.29 1.15
C LYS A 40 -5.98 -8.77 -0.24
N GLY A 41 -4.97 -8.17 -0.88
CA GLY A 41 -5.06 -7.76 -2.29
C GLY A 41 -5.37 -8.92 -3.26
N THR A 42 -5.14 -10.15 -2.80
CA THR A 42 -5.34 -11.40 -3.53
C THR A 42 -6.74 -11.99 -3.41
N VAL A 43 -7.62 -11.41 -2.60
CA VAL A 43 -8.98 -11.93 -2.36
C VAL A 43 -10.00 -10.93 -2.87
N ARG A 44 -10.82 -11.35 -3.82
CA ARG A 44 -11.88 -10.48 -4.39
C ARG A 44 -13.19 -10.61 -3.66
N VAL A 45 -13.90 -9.49 -3.66
CA VAL A 45 -15.30 -9.41 -3.26
C VAL A 45 -16.13 -9.44 -4.53
N ASP A 46 -16.85 -10.54 -4.75
CA ASP A 46 -17.66 -10.80 -5.93
C ASP A 46 -19.13 -11.16 -5.57
N ALA A 47 -19.93 -11.38 -6.60
CA ALA A 47 -21.32 -11.81 -6.42
C ALA A 47 -21.44 -13.19 -5.75
N ALA A 48 -20.45 -14.05 -5.89
CA ALA A 48 -20.43 -15.37 -5.23
C ALA A 48 -20.25 -15.20 -3.72
N LEU A 49 -19.38 -14.28 -3.29
CA LEU A 49 -19.24 -13.93 -1.87
C LEU A 49 -20.54 -13.36 -1.30
N MET A 50 -21.22 -12.49 -2.05
CA MET A 50 -22.53 -11.96 -1.62
C MET A 50 -23.55 -13.08 -1.39
N GLY A 51 -23.66 -14.03 -2.32
CA GLY A 51 -24.56 -15.20 -2.16
C GLY A 51 -24.17 -16.09 -0.98
N ARG A 52 -22.86 -16.26 -0.75
CA ARG A 52 -22.35 -17.02 0.41
C ARG A 52 -22.69 -16.37 1.74
N ILE A 53 -22.55 -15.03 1.84
CA ILE A 53 -22.93 -14.28 3.03
C ILE A 53 -24.43 -14.41 3.29
N GLU A 54 -25.24 -14.28 2.25
CA GLU A 54 -26.69 -14.42 2.36
C GLU A 54 -27.10 -15.83 2.84
N THR A 55 -26.46 -16.88 2.33
CA THR A 55 -26.67 -18.25 2.76
C THR A 55 -26.30 -18.44 4.24
N VAL A 56 -25.13 -17.96 4.64
CA VAL A 56 -24.66 -18.02 6.04
C VAL A 56 -25.62 -17.31 7.01
N LEU A 57 -26.12 -16.14 6.62
CA LEU A 57 -27.08 -15.39 7.44
C LEU A 57 -28.43 -16.11 7.56
N LYS A 58 -28.92 -16.73 6.47
CA LYS A 58 -30.17 -17.52 6.44
C LYS A 58 -30.03 -18.80 7.30
N GLU A 59 -28.92 -19.52 7.16
CA GLU A 59 -28.65 -20.74 7.98
C GLU A 59 -28.55 -20.44 9.47
N ALA A 60 -28.01 -19.27 9.81
CA ALA A 60 -27.94 -18.82 11.20
C ALA A 60 -29.27 -18.24 11.74
N GLY A 61 -30.33 -18.18 10.92
CA GLY A 61 -31.63 -17.63 11.32
C GLY A 61 -31.62 -16.13 11.62
N LEU A 62 -30.64 -15.39 11.06
CA LEU A 62 -30.47 -13.95 11.27
C LEU A 62 -31.24 -13.16 10.23
N ALA A 63 -32.31 -12.48 10.64
CA ALA A 63 -33.11 -11.65 9.77
C ALA A 63 -32.30 -10.43 9.32
N HIS A 64 -32.25 -10.20 8.01
CA HIS A 64 -31.58 -9.05 7.41
C HIS A 64 -32.50 -8.28 6.46
N GLN A 65 -32.23 -6.98 6.26
CA GLN A 65 -33.01 -6.07 5.39
C GLN A 65 -32.44 -6.00 3.96
N GLY A 66 -31.64 -6.99 3.56
CA GLY A 66 -31.01 -7.10 2.25
C GLY A 66 -29.48 -7.08 2.33
N VAL A 67 -28.89 -7.70 1.32
CA VAL A 67 -27.44 -7.71 1.09
C VAL A 67 -27.19 -6.94 -0.21
N SER A 68 -26.27 -6.00 -0.21
CA SER A 68 -25.91 -5.18 -1.36
C SER A 68 -24.41 -5.22 -1.57
N MET A 69 -24.00 -5.06 -2.81
CA MET A 69 -22.59 -4.88 -3.18
C MET A 69 -22.39 -3.45 -3.66
N ASP A 70 -21.45 -2.76 -3.03
CA ASP A 70 -21.11 -1.38 -3.36
C ASP A 70 -19.67 -1.29 -3.84
N ALA A 71 -19.45 -0.51 -4.91
CA ALA A 71 -18.11 -0.22 -5.40
C ALA A 71 -17.47 0.89 -4.56
N THR A 72 -16.35 0.60 -3.93
CA THR A 72 -15.58 1.55 -3.13
C THR A 72 -14.28 1.88 -3.88
N GLY A 73 -14.35 2.75 -4.90
CA GLY A 73 -13.24 3.08 -5.79
C GLY A 73 -13.23 2.29 -7.10
N GLN A 74 -12.13 2.38 -7.86
CA GLN A 74 -12.09 1.83 -9.24
C GLN A 74 -12.12 0.30 -9.34
N ASN A 75 -11.65 -0.44 -8.30
CA ASN A 75 -11.62 -1.91 -8.31
C ASN A 75 -11.96 -2.58 -6.97
N ASN A 76 -12.34 -1.83 -5.95
CA ASN A 76 -12.68 -2.39 -4.64
C ASN A 76 -14.18 -2.48 -4.46
N PHE A 77 -14.68 -3.69 -4.27
CA PHE A 77 -16.07 -3.96 -3.94
C PHE A 77 -16.21 -4.32 -2.47
N THR A 78 -17.31 -3.93 -1.87
CA THR A 78 -17.68 -4.32 -0.51
C THR A 78 -19.08 -4.88 -0.49
N VAL A 79 -19.32 -5.93 0.30
CA VAL A 79 -20.66 -6.46 0.54
C VAL A 79 -21.17 -5.91 1.85
N ARG A 80 -22.40 -5.38 1.86
CA ARG A 80 -23.08 -4.84 3.04
C ARG A 80 -24.37 -5.57 3.28
N ALA A 81 -24.53 -6.12 4.48
CA ALA A 81 -25.77 -6.72 4.97
C ALA A 81 -26.38 -5.78 6.02
N ARG A 82 -27.65 -5.36 5.83
CA ARG A 82 -28.36 -4.44 6.73
C ARG A 82 -29.20 -5.21 7.73
N PHE A 83 -29.25 -4.71 8.98
CA PHE A 83 -30.02 -5.30 10.08
C PHE A 83 -30.98 -4.29 10.68
N ALA A 84 -31.95 -4.80 11.41
CA ALA A 84 -32.95 -3.96 12.10
C ALA A 84 -32.36 -3.32 13.37
N ASP A 85 -31.53 -4.06 14.08
CA ASP A 85 -30.98 -3.71 15.38
C ASP A 85 -29.49 -4.09 15.50
N THR A 86 -28.83 -3.51 16.50
CA THR A 86 -27.39 -3.67 16.76
C THR A 86 -27.04 -5.06 17.32
N ASP A 87 -27.96 -5.71 18.05
CA ASP A 87 -27.70 -7.03 18.62
C ASP A 87 -27.64 -8.10 17.52
N THR A 88 -28.56 -8.01 16.56
CA THR A 88 -28.54 -8.88 15.36
C THR A 88 -27.30 -8.59 14.51
N GLN A 89 -26.90 -7.33 14.38
CA GLN A 89 -25.67 -6.94 13.68
C GLN A 89 -24.42 -7.58 14.31
N LEU A 90 -24.30 -7.54 15.65
CA LEU A 90 -23.15 -8.12 16.37
C LEU A 90 -23.08 -9.64 16.17
N ARG A 91 -24.22 -10.34 16.31
CA ARG A 91 -24.27 -11.80 16.05
C ARG A 91 -23.94 -12.12 14.60
N ALA A 92 -24.44 -11.33 13.66
CA ALA A 92 -24.17 -11.50 12.24
C ALA A 92 -22.67 -11.31 11.92
N LYS A 93 -22.00 -10.32 12.53
CA LYS A 93 -20.57 -10.12 12.39
C LYS A 93 -19.81 -11.39 12.80
N ASP A 94 -20.10 -11.95 13.98
CA ASP A 94 -19.40 -13.12 14.50
C ASP A 94 -19.62 -14.39 13.67
N VAL A 95 -20.85 -14.56 13.14
CA VAL A 95 -21.21 -15.70 12.30
C VAL A 95 -20.53 -15.58 10.93
N VAL A 96 -20.61 -14.41 10.29
CA VAL A 96 -19.97 -14.15 8.99
C VAL A 96 -18.45 -14.23 9.09
N ASP A 97 -17.85 -13.67 10.14
CA ASP A 97 -16.40 -13.71 10.34
C ASP A 97 -15.89 -15.16 10.47
N ARG A 98 -16.54 -15.99 11.28
CA ARG A 98 -16.20 -17.42 11.41
C ARG A 98 -16.41 -18.23 10.12
N ALA A 99 -17.43 -17.90 9.35
CA ALA A 99 -17.73 -18.60 8.11
C ALA A 99 -16.76 -18.25 6.96
N LEU A 100 -16.27 -17.03 6.95
CA LEU A 100 -15.37 -16.53 5.90
C LEU A 100 -13.89 -16.69 6.25
N ASN A 101 -13.53 -16.51 7.52
CA ASN A 101 -12.16 -16.56 8.02
C ASN A 101 -11.93 -17.84 8.85
N ARG A 102 -11.52 -18.93 8.19
CA ARG A 102 -11.21 -20.21 8.87
C ARG A 102 -9.96 -20.12 9.75
N ASP A 103 -8.99 -19.31 9.35
CA ASP A 103 -7.78 -19.03 10.13
C ASP A 103 -7.86 -17.61 10.70
N ALA A 104 -8.00 -17.51 12.01
CA ALA A 104 -8.04 -16.22 12.71
C ALA A 104 -6.68 -15.49 12.69
N ALA A 105 -5.57 -16.20 12.46
CA ALA A 105 -4.24 -15.60 12.37
C ALA A 105 -3.97 -14.97 10.98
N ASP A 106 -4.66 -15.47 9.94
CA ASP A 106 -4.51 -15.00 8.56
C ASP A 106 -5.88 -14.84 7.85
N PRO A 107 -6.69 -13.85 8.28
CA PRO A 107 -8.04 -13.66 7.75
C PRO A 107 -8.00 -13.23 6.28
N SER A 108 -8.85 -13.85 5.46
CA SER A 108 -9.02 -13.52 4.05
C SER A 108 -9.95 -12.33 3.83
N PHE A 109 -10.88 -12.10 4.74
CA PHE A 109 -11.87 -11.03 4.68
C PHE A 109 -11.87 -10.17 5.94
N VAL A 110 -12.17 -8.89 5.77
CA VAL A 110 -12.43 -7.94 6.85
C VAL A 110 -13.93 -7.87 7.07
N VAL A 111 -14.41 -8.28 8.23
CA VAL A 111 -15.80 -8.14 8.62
C VAL A 111 -15.92 -7.01 9.64
N ALA A 112 -16.48 -5.87 9.23
CA ALA A 112 -16.59 -4.65 10.04
C ALA A 112 -18.03 -4.30 10.33
N LEU A 113 -18.26 -3.69 11.51
CA LEU A 113 -19.54 -3.07 11.85
C LEU A 113 -19.61 -1.69 11.19
N ASN A 114 -20.71 -1.39 10.53
CA ASN A 114 -20.93 -0.11 9.88
C ASN A 114 -22.38 0.38 10.10
N LEU A 115 -22.60 1.67 9.85
CA LEU A 115 -23.91 2.30 9.82
C LEU A 115 -24.17 2.78 8.40
N VAL A 116 -25.28 2.33 7.80
CA VAL A 116 -25.64 2.66 6.41
C VAL A 116 -26.92 3.49 6.39
N PRO A 117 -27.00 4.58 5.61
CA PRO A 117 -28.18 5.39 5.51
C PRO A 117 -29.41 4.57 5.07
N ARG A 118 -30.57 4.84 5.68
CA ARG A 118 -31.87 4.27 5.28
C ARG A 118 -32.53 5.04 4.15
N THR A 119 -31.77 5.82 3.41
CA THR A 119 -32.29 6.66 2.31
C THR A 119 -33.01 5.80 1.26
N PRO A 120 -34.24 6.12 0.86
CA PRO A 120 -34.95 5.40 -0.20
C PRO A 120 -34.22 5.47 -1.53
N GLN A 121 -34.36 4.41 -2.34
CA GLN A 121 -33.63 4.29 -3.63
C GLN A 121 -33.91 5.44 -4.60
N TRP A 122 -35.15 6.01 -4.60
CA TRP A 122 -35.48 7.13 -5.49
C TRP A 122 -34.70 8.41 -5.14
N LEU A 123 -34.43 8.67 -3.83
CA LEU A 123 -33.57 9.78 -3.39
C LEU A 123 -32.09 9.50 -3.73
N ALA A 124 -31.63 8.26 -3.56
CA ALA A 124 -30.30 7.85 -3.95
C ALA A 124 -30.08 8.02 -5.47
N ALA A 125 -31.09 7.72 -6.29
CA ALA A 125 -31.05 7.92 -7.75
C ALA A 125 -30.89 9.40 -8.12
N LEU A 126 -31.41 10.32 -7.31
CA LEU A 126 -31.22 11.77 -7.44
C LEU A 126 -29.89 12.26 -6.86
N ARG A 127 -29.04 11.35 -6.39
CA ARG A 127 -27.80 11.67 -5.67
C ARG A 127 -28.02 12.52 -4.41
N ALA A 128 -29.22 12.48 -3.83
CA ALA A 128 -29.50 13.12 -2.56
C ALA A 128 -28.99 12.20 -1.44
N ALA A 129 -27.85 12.54 -0.87
CA ALA A 129 -27.23 11.83 0.24
C ALA A 129 -27.48 12.56 1.56
N PRO A 130 -27.58 11.86 2.71
CA PRO A 130 -27.63 12.51 4.01
C PRO A 130 -26.34 13.27 4.28
N MET A 131 -26.41 14.29 5.13
CA MET A 131 -25.23 15.06 5.56
C MET A 131 -24.30 14.16 6.35
N TYR A 132 -23.03 14.18 6.01
CA TYR A 132 -22.01 13.46 6.76
C TYR A 132 -21.75 14.14 8.09
N LEU A 133 -21.98 13.42 9.17
CA LEU A 133 -21.73 13.91 10.53
C LEU A 133 -20.27 13.59 10.92
N GLY A 134 -19.58 14.60 11.44
CA GLY A 134 -18.21 14.45 11.96
C GLY A 134 -18.17 13.61 13.23
N LEU A 135 -16.95 13.39 13.72
CA LEU A 135 -16.63 12.58 14.91
C LEU A 135 -17.43 13.03 16.15
N ASP A 136 -17.62 14.34 16.31
CA ASP A 136 -18.30 14.94 17.47
C ASP A 136 -19.79 14.60 17.56
N LEU A 137 -20.44 14.39 16.42
CA LEU A 137 -21.88 14.12 16.34
C LEU A 137 -22.22 12.65 16.13
N ARG A 138 -21.34 11.91 15.47
CA ARG A 138 -21.55 10.49 15.12
C ARG A 138 -20.77 9.55 16.05
N GLY A 139 -19.83 10.06 16.83
CA GLY A 139 -18.85 9.25 17.52
C GLY A 139 -17.87 8.60 16.53
N GLY A 140 -16.98 7.77 17.01
CA GLY A 140 -15.99 7.08 16.20
C GLY A 140 -14.61 7.08 16.83
N VAL A 141 -13.57 6.96 16.01
CA VAL A 141 -12.20 6.79 16.48
C VAL A 141 -11.31 7.91 15.98
N HIS A 142 -10.48 8.43 16.89
CA HIS A 142 -9.44 9.41 16.60
C HIS A 142 -8.08 8.76 16.86
N PHE A 143 -7.25 8.63 15.83
CA PHE A 143 -5.86 8.18 15.94
C PHE A 143 -4.91 9.34 15.73
N LEU A 144 -3.91 9.43 16.60
CA LEU A 144 -2.72 10.23 16.37
C LEU A 144 -1.57 9.28 16.08
N MET A 145 -1.08 9.31 14.84
CA MET A 145 0.00 8.45 14.37
C MET A 145 1.26 9.26 14.17
N GLN A 146 2.41 8.68 14.48
CA GLN A 146 3.72 9.29 14.26
C GLN A 146 4.47 8.51 13.20
N VAL A 147 5.02 9.22 12.22
CA VAL A 147 5.87 8.63 11.18
C VAL A 147 7.30 8.55 11.70
N ASP A 148 7.93 7.39 11.56
CA ASP A 148 9.34 7.22 11.91
C ASP A 148 10.25 7.88 10.88
N MET A 149 10.51 9.17 11.10
CA MET A 149 11.35 9.99 10.24
C MET A 149 12.80 9.52 10.22
N ARG A 150 13.28 8.90 11.32
CA ARG A 150 14.63 8.34 11.36
C ARG A 150 14.76 7.18 10.41
N GLN A 151 13.82 6.25 10.45
CA GLN A 151 13.82 5.11 9.55
C GLN A 151 13.77 5.53 8.08
N ALA A 152 13.01 6.59 7.73
CA ALA A 152 12.96 7.11 6.37
C ALA A 152 14.32 7.62 5.90
N VAL A 153 15.02 8.39 6.74
CA VAL A 153 16.38 8.88 6.46
C VAL A 153 17.37 7.72 6.41
N ASP A 154 17.26 6.77 7.34
CA ASP A 154 18.13 5.58 7.41
C ASP A 154 18.07 4.72 6.14
N LYS A 155 16.88 4.45 5.64
CA LYS A 155 16.67 3.75 4.36
C LYS A 155 17.30 4.51 3.19
N ARG A 156 17.17 5.84 3.15
CA ARG A 156 17.81 6.65 2.11
C ARG A 156 19.33 6.60 2.18
N MET A 157 19.89 6.62 3.39
CA MET A 157 21.35 6.50 3.59
C MET A 157 21.89 5.12 3.17
N GLU A 158 21.13 4.07 3.42
CA GLU A 158 21.48 2.71 2.96
C GLU A 158 21.46 2.61 1.43
N ALA A 159 20.42 3.15 0.79
CA ALA A 159 20.34 3.24 -0.66
C ALA A 159 21.50 4.07 -1.24
N LEU A 160 21.81 5.22 -0.64
CA LEU A 160 22.95 6.07 -1.04
C LEU A 160 24.28 5.32 -0.95
N THR A 161 24.47 4.49 0.08
CA THR A 161 25.67 3.66 0.22
C THR A 161 25.84 2.70 -0.98
N GLY A 162 24.73 2.12 -1.45
CA GLY A 162 24.71 1.28 -2.66
C GLY A 162 24.96 2.08 -3.94
N GLU A 163 24.33 3.24 -4.08
CA GLU A 163 24.51 4.14 -5.22
C GLU A 163 25.96 4.61 -5.36
N LEU A 164 26.58 5.04 -4.25
CA LEU A 164 27.99 5.47 -4.24
C LEU A 164 28.95 4.33 -4.60
N ARG A 165 28.67 3.11 -4.13
CA ARG A 165 29.50 1.94 -4.50
C ARG A 165 29.44 1.68 -6.00
N THR A 166 28.27 1.76 -6.59
CA THR A 166 28.07 1.58 -8.03
C THR A 166 28.73 2.71 -8.83
N LEU A 167 28.50 3.97 -8.43
CA LEU A 167 29.08 5.15 -9.07
C LEU A 167 30.61 5.11 -9.11
N LEU A 168 31.26 4.81 -7.98
CA LEU A 168 32.71 4.76 -7.89
C LEU A 168 33.29 3.61 -8.72
N ARG A 169 32.60 2.47 -8.77
CA ARG A 169 32.98 1.34 -9.63
C ARG A 169 32.87 1.70 -11.11
N GLU A 170 31.80 2.33 -11.55
CA GLU A 170 31.60 2.76 -12.94
C GLU A 170 32.63 3.80 -13.39
N LYS A 171 33.03 4.67 -12.48
CA LYS A 171 34.08 5.68 -12.73
C LYS A 171 35.49 5.15 -12.55
N ASN A 172 35.67 3.83 -12.28
CA ASN A 172 36.94 3.18 -12.01
C ASN A 172 37.75 3.83 -10.87
N LEU A 173 37.04 4.38 -9.86
CA LEU A 173 37.68 4.97 -8.67
C LEU A 173 37.80 3.91 -7.58
N ARG A 174 39.02 3.47 -7.34
CA ARG A 174 39.29 2.41 -6.35
C ARG A 174 39.17 2.97 -4.93
N HIS A 175 38.38 2.30 -4.10
CA HIS A 175 38.25 2.59 -2.69
C HIS A 175 38.60 1.36 -1.85
N THR A 176 39.00 1.55 -0.58
CA THR A 176 39.32 0.47 0.35
C THR A 176 38.08 -0.03 1.10
N GLY A 177 37.05 0.81 1.22
CA GLY A 177 35.78 0.44 1.85
C GLY A 177 34.75 1.54 1.72
N ILE A 178 33.46 1.14 1.72
CA ILE A 178 32.32 2.03 1.86
C ILE A 178 31.46 1.46 2.97
N SER A 179 31.26 2.25 4.02
CA SER A 179 30.46 1.88 5.18
C SER A 179 29.60 3.03 5.64
N ARG A 180 28.49 2.70 6.29
CA ARG A 180 27.65 3.69 6.95
C ARG A 180 28.18 3.97 8.35
N ALA A 181 28.34 5.22 8.70
CA ALA A 181 28.71 5.72 10.03
C ALA A 181 27.61 6.66 10.53
N GLY A 182 26.60 6.11 11.20
CA GLY A 182 25.45 6.90 11.70
C GLY A 182 24.63 7.52 10.58
N SER A 183 24.61 8.86 10.49
CA SER A 183 23.91 9.66 9.48
C SER A 183 24.79 10.00 8.26
N GLU A 184 25.97 9.43 8.15
CA GLU A 184 26.93 9.68 7.08
C GLU A 184 27.39 8.38 6.43
N VAL A 185 27.83 8.45 5.18
CA VAL A 185 28.50 7.36 4.47
C VAL A 185 29.99 7.68 4.43
N GLU A 186 30.78 6.80 4.98
CA GLU A 186 32.24 6.87 4.96
C GLU A 186 32.79 6.09 3.78
N VAL A 187 33.60 6.77 2.94
CA VAL A 187 34.30 6.17 1.82
C VAL A 187 35.79 6.33 2.06
N ARG A 188 36.53 5.21 2.14
CA ARG A 188 38.00 5.18 2.40
C ARG A 188 38.79 4.99 1.12
N PHE A 189 39.89 5.72 1.02
CA PHE A 189 40.79 5.70 -0.13
C PHE A 189 42.24 5.36 0.29
N ARG A 190 43.07 4.93 -0.68
CA ARG A 190 44.49 4.67 -0.47
C ARG A 190 45.37 5.86 -0.81
N ASP A 191 44.90 6.70 -1.74
CA ASP A 191 45.66 7.84 -2.25
C ASP A 191 44.79 9.08 -2.35
N ASP A 192 45.40 10.24 -2.22
CA ASP A 192 44.75 11.55 -2.19
C ASP A 192 44.21 11.96 -3.56
N GLU A 193 44.86 11.53 -4.65
CA GLU A 193 44.43 11.86 -6.01
C GLU A 193 43.07 11.19 -6.30
N THR A 194 42.96 9.90 -6.02
CA THR A 194 41.69 9.17 -6.18
C THR A 194 40.59 9.74 -5.28
N ARG A 195 40.91 10.14 -4.05
CA ARG A 195 39.99 10.79 -3.12
C ARG A 195 39.43 12.10 -3.69
N LYS A 196 40.31 12.99 -4.18
CA LYS A 196 39.91 14.27 -4.79
C LYS A 196 39.06 14.10 -6.04
N ARG A 197 39.41 13.12 -6.87
CA ARG A 197 38.59 12.77 -8.05
C ARG A 197 37.20 12.24 -7.64
N ALA A 198 37.14 11.41 -6.58
CA ALA A 198 35.90 10.89 -6.06
C ALA A 198 35.03 11.99 -5.45
N ASP A 199 35.61 12.96 -4.73
CA ASP A 199 34.88 14.13 -4.22
C ASP A 199 34.16 14.88 -5.34
N GLY A 200 34.87 15.21 -6.44
CA GLY A 200 34.25 15.85 -7.60
C GLY A 200 33.13 15.03 -8.21
N VAL A 201 33.36 13.74 -8.43
CA VAL A 201 32.33 12.85 -9.02
C VAL A 201 31.10 12.70 -8.11
N ILE A 202 31.26 12.63 -6.79
CA ILE A 202 30.14 12.51 -5.84
C ILE A 202 29.32 13.82 -5.80
N ARG A 203 29.99 14.98 -5.80
CA ARG A 203 29.29 16.29 -5.84
C ARG A 203 28.53 16.50 -7.14
N ASP A 204 29.10 16.07 -8.26
CA ASP A 204 28.45 16.16 -9.58
C ASP A 204 27.26 15.17 -9.69
N PHE A 205 27.35 14.01 -9.04
CA PHE A 205 26.30 12.99 -9.02
C PHE A 205 25.03 13.49 -8.33
N ASN A 206 25.16 14.16 -7.18
CA ASN A 206 24.01 14.69 -6.45
C ASN A 206 24.39 15.92 -5.63
N ARG A 207 23.84 17.08 -5.99
CA ARG A 207 24.07 18.36 -5.34
C ARG A 207 23.48 18.48 -3.93
N ASP A 208 22.60 17.55 -3.57
CA ASP A 208 21.99 17.48 -2.24
C ASP A 208 22.88 16.78 -1.21
N LEU A 209 24.08 16.36 -1.64
CA LEU A 209 25.06 15.72 -0.77
C LEU A 209 26.06 16.76 -0.25
N LEU A 210 26.36 16.65 1.01
CA LEU A 210 27.47 17.36 1.66
C LEU A 210 28.63 16.39 1.76
N VAL A 211 29.72 16.69 1.03
CA VAL A 211 30.95 15.88 1.06
C VAL A 211 31.99 16.64 1.86
N ARG A 212 32.56 15.97 2.86
CA ARG A 212 33.63 16.49 3.70
C ARG A 212 34.85 15.57 3.60
N ASP A 213 36.00 16.19 3.44
CA ASP A 213 37.28 15.51 3.54
C ASP A 213 37.62 15.30 5.01
N GLU A 214 38.01 14.08 5.37
CA GLU A 214 38.51 13.76 6.70
C GLU A 214 39.68 12.80 6.64
N GLY A 215 40.56 12.93 7.65
CA GLY A 215 41.77 12.11 7.74
C GLY A 215 42.98 12.68 7.02
N SER A 216 44.16 12.18 7.37
CA SER A 216 45.43 12.54 6.80
C SER A 216 46.40 11.32 6.83
N GLY A 217 47.36 11.33 5.94
CA GLY A 217 48.33 10.24 5.85
C GLY A 217 47.71 8.96 5.26
N GLU A 218 47.67 7.88 6.02
CA GLU A 218 47.16 6.59 5.57
C GLU A 218 45.61 6.45 5.76
N ASP A 219 44.97 7.36 6.52
CA ASP A 219 43.53 7.31 6.80
C ASP A 219 42.79 8.40 6.00
N LEU A 220 42.77 8.21 4.68
CA LEU A 220 42.10 9.14 3.74
C LEU A 220 40.64 8.73 3.53
N ARG A 221 39.70 9.57 3.96
CA ARG A 221 38.28 9.28 3.83
C ARG A 221 37.46 10.50 3.40
N LEU A 222 36.34 10.22 2.73
CA LEU A 222 35.25 11.17 2.46
C LEU A 222 34.07 10.80 3.34
N LEU A 223 33.52 11.79 4.03
CA LEU A 223 32.24 11.68 4.72
C LEU A 223 31.17 12.32 3.86
N VAL A 224 30.19 11.53 3.47
CA VAL A 224 29.07 11.95 2.62
C VAL A 224 27.79 11.96 3.44
N ALA A 225 27.20 13.12 3.63
CA ALA A 225 25.96 13.33 4.35
C ALA A 225 24.88 13.92 3.44
N LEU A 226 23.62 13.77 3.83
CA LEU A 226 22.52 14.50 3.19
C LEU A 226 22.52 15.96 3.66
N SER A 227 22.23 16.88 2.75
CA SER A 227 22.01 18.27 3.12
C SER A 227 20.76 18.42 4.02
N PRO A 228 20.66 19.46 4.86
CA PRO A 228 19.48 19.71 5.66
C PRO A 228 18.19 19.83 4.82
N ASN A 229 18.29 20.39 3.61
CA ASN A 229 17.15 20.50 2.70
C ASN A 229 16.73 19.13 2.17
N ALA A 230 17.69 18.32 1.69
CA ALA A 230 17.43 16.96 1.25
C ALA A 230 16.79 16.11 2.37
N THR A 231 17.25 16.26 3.59
CA THR A 231 16.67 15.57 4.75
C THR A 231 15.21 15.98 4.97
N ARG A 232 14.90 17.28 4.90
CA ARG A 232 13.51 17.77 5.01
C ARG A 232 12.62 17.26 3.88
N ASP A 233 13.13 17.24 2.65
CA ASP A 233 12.39 16.74 1.50
C ASP A 233 12.09 15.24 1.61
N ILE A 234 13.05 14.44 2.09
CA ILE A 234 12.84 13.02 2.38
C ILE A 234 11.74 12.84 3.44
N GLN A 235 11.79 13.61 4.52
CA GLN A 235 10.80 13.57 5.59
C GLN A 235 9.40 13.97 5.09
N ALA A 236 9.30 15.06 4.30
CA ALA A 236 8.06 15.53 3.72
C ALA A 236 7.45 14.49 2.75
N ASN A 237 8.29 13.89 1.90
CA ASN A 237 7.88 12.84 0.98
C ASN A 237 7.42 11.57 1.71
N ALA A 238 8.14 11.16 2.77
CA ALA A 238 7.76 10.02 3.60
C ALA A 238 6.39 10.26 4.26
N LEU A 239 6.14 11.47 4.78
CA LEU A 239 4.85 11.82 5.36
C LEU A 239 3.73 11.79 4.34
N LYS A 240 3.93 12.39 3.16
CA LYS A 240 2.95 12.40 2.06
C LYS A 240 2.61 10.98 1.61
N GLN A 241 3.61 10.11 1.47
CA GLN A 241 3.43 8.71 1.10
C GLN A 241 2.65 7.94 2.17
N ASN A 242 2.96 8.13 3.45
CA ASN A 242 2.22 7.51 4.56
C ASN A 242 0.75 7.96 4.58
N ILE A 243 0.46 9.25 4.35
CA ILE A 243 -0.90 9.76 4.24
C ILE A 243 -1.65 9.07 3.09
N GLY A 244 -1.02 8.93 1.91
CA GLY A 244 -1.60 8.21 0.77
C GLY A 244 -1.91 6.74 1.10
N THR A 245 -0.98 6.05 1.76
CA THR A 245 -1.18 4.67 2.22
C THR A 245 -2.32 4.55 3.22
N LEU A 246 -2.43 5.50 4.17
CA LEU A 246 -3.53 5.54 5.13
C LEU A 246 -4.88 5.76 4.45
N HIS A 247 -4.96 6.64 3.45
CA HIS A 247 -6.18 6.83 2.66
C HIS A 247 -6.64 5.52 2.01
N ASN A 248 -5.75 4.79 1.35
CA ASN A 248 -6.08 3.52 0.71
C ASN A 248 -6.61 2.49 1.72
N ARG A 249 -5.94 2.33 2.86
CA ARG A 249 -6.35 1.39 3.91
C ARG A 249 -7.69 1.75 4.57
N ILE A 250 -7.96 3.04 4.73
CA ILE A 250 -9.22 3.49 5.31
C ILE A 250 -10.38 3.29 4.35
N ASN A 251 -10.13 3.41 3.05
CA ASN A 251 -11.11 3.08 2.03
C ASN A 251 -11.54 1.60 2.10
N GLU A 252 -10.63 0.69 2.45
CA GLU A 252 -10.95 -0.73 2.70
C GLU A 252 -11.91 -0.92 3.89
N LEU A 253 -11.86 -0.05 4.89
CA LEU A 253 -12.82 -0.03 6.01
C LEU A 253 -14.21 0.45 5.60
N GLY A 254 -14.35 1.09 4.44
CA GLY A 254 -15.61 1.67 3.97
C GLY A 254 -16.15 2.80 4.85
N VAL A 255 -15.28 3.48 5.58
CA VAL A 255 -15.64 4.63 6.40
C VAL A 255 -16.00 5.79 5.49
N ALA A 256 -17.17 6.36 5.71
CA ALA A 256 -17.62 7.55 4.99
C ALA A 256 -16.88 8.78 5.53
N GLU A 257 -16.29 9.57 4.62
CA GLU A 257 -15.63 10.85 4.92
C GLU A 257 -14.56 10.76 6.05
N PRO A 258 -13.53 9.92 5.94
CA PRO A 258 -12.45 9.90 6.91
C PRO A 258 -11.65 11.20 6.81
N VAL A 259 -11.24 11.76 7.93
CA VAL A 259 -10.35 12.91 7.96
C VAL A 259 -8.93 12.42 8.19
N ILE A 260 -8.03 12.67 7.23
CA ILE A 260 -6.61 12.33 7.34
C ILE A 260 -5.83 13.60 7.10
N GLN A 261 -5.18 14.12 8.14
CA GLN A 261 -4.49 15.40 8.08
C GLN A 261 -3.12 15.32 8.74
N GLN A 262 -2.17 16.02 8.15
CA GLN A 262 -0.87 16.25 8.78
C GLN A 262 -1.01 17.13 10.00
N GLN A 263 -0.37 16.75 11.10
CA GLN A 263 -0.25 17.54 12.32
C GLN A 263 1.22 17.70 12.72
N GLY A 264 1.76 18.88 12.49
CA GLY A 264 3.19 19.13 12.72
C GLY A 264 4.08 18.51 11.66
N ALA A 265 5.33 18.20 11.99
CA ALA A 265 6.33 17.75 11.04
C ALA A 265 6.30 16.22 10.79
N ASP A 266 5.84 15.43 11.74
CA ASP A 266 6.00 13.99 11.77
C ASP A 266 4.74 13.22 12.16
N ARG A 267 3.60 13.89 12.39
CA ARG A 267 2.37 13.27 12.86
C ARG A 267 1.24 13.37 11.84
N VAL A 268 0.37 12.37 11.85
CA VAL A 268 -0.85 12.30 11.06
C VAL A 268 -2.02 12.04 12.00
N VAL A 269 -3.03 12.89 11.91
CA VAL A 269 -4.33 12.68 12.56
C VAL A 269 -5.23 11.92 11.61
N VAL A 270 -5.83 10.85 12.11
CA VAL A 270 -6.82 10.04 11.40
C VAL A 270 -8.10 10.00 12.23
N GLN A 271 -9.18 10.53 11.67
CA GLN A 271 -10.50 10.49 12.28
C GLN A 271 -11.42 9.62 11.45
N LEU A 272 -12.05 8.66 12.09
CA LEU A 272 -12.93 7.66 11.47
C LEU A 272 -14.32 7.76 12.08
N PRO A 273 -15.22 8.63 11.55
CA PRO A 273 -16.57 8.79 12.09
C PRO A 273 -17.37 7.49 11.92
N GLY A 274 -18.15 7.14 12.95
CA GLY A 274 -19.06 5.99 12.91
C GLY A 274 -18.39 4.62 13.05
N VAL A 275 -17.07 4.55 13.21
CA VAL A 275 -16.34 3.28 13.45
C VAL A 275 -16.56 2.86 14.91
N GLN A 276 -17.14 1.68 15.10
CA GLN A 276 -17.45 1.10 16.42
C GLN A 276 -16.34 0.15 16.90
N ASP A 277 -15.65 -0.51 15.97
CA ASP A 277 -14.59 -1.49 16.26
C ASP A 277 -13.18 -0.84 16.18
N VAL A 278 -12.75 -0.28 17.30
CA VAL A 278 -11.44 0.36 17.45
C VAL A 278 -10.28 -0.62 17.23
N ALA A 279 -10.43 -1.87 17.73
CA ALA A 279 -9.38 -2.88 17.62
C ALA A 279 -9.14 -3.26 16.16
N ARG A 280 -10.22 -3.42 15.40
CA ARG A 280 -10.16 -3.73 13.98
C ARG A 280 -9.59 -2.58 13.15
N ALA A 281 -10.00 -1.34 13.42
CA ALA A 281 -9.45 -0.16 12.77
C ALA A 281 -7.93 -0.07 13.02
N LYS A 282 -7.48 -0.27 14.27
CA LYS A 282 -6.05 -0.30 14.64
C LYS A 282 -5.30 -1.42 13.92
N GLN A 283 -5.89 -2.60 13.79
CA GLN A 283 -5.28 -3.73 13.08
C GLN A 283 -5.06 -3.42 11.59
N ILE A 284 -6.02 -2.82 10.91
CA ILE A 284 -5.94 -2.49 9.48
C ILE A 284 -4.94 -1.35 9.24
N LEU A 285 -5.02 -0.28 10.04
CA LEU A 285 -4.08 0.84 9.94
C LEU A 285 -2.64 0.42 10.27
N GLY A 286 -2.45 -0.52 11.19
CA GLY A 286 -1.14 -1.02 11.60
C GLY A 286 -0.54 -2.12 10.72
N ARG A 287 -1.21 -2.56 9.66
CA ARG A 287 -0.63 -3.50 8.70
C ARG A 287 0.52 -2.85 7.97
N THR A 288 1.69 -3.47 8.04
CA THR A 288 2.87 -3.08 7.26
C THR A 288 3.13 -4.16 6.24
N ALA A 289 2.62 -3.98 5.02
CA ALA A 289 3.00 -4.80 3.89
C ALA A 289 3.98 -4.00 3.02
N THR A 290 5.14 -4.57 2.75
CA THR A 290 6.13 -4.00 1.82
C THR A 290 6.46 -5.04 0.76
N LEU A 291 6.42 -4.62 -0.50
CA LEU A 291 6.83 -5.45 -1.60
C LEU A 291 8.28 -5.16 -1.95
N GLU A 292 9.07 -6.19 -2.14
CA GLU A 292 10.46 -6.08 -2.56
C GLU A 292 10.75 -7.03 -3.71
N ILE A 293 11.49 -6.55 -4.69
CA ILE A 293 12.01 -7.38 -5.78
C ILE A 293 13.48 -7.65 -5.49
N ARG A 294 13.85 -8.94 -5.41
CA ARG A 294 15.20 -9.37 -5.08
C ARG A 294 15.67 -10.47 -6.00
N LEU A 295 16.97 -10.58 -6.18
CA LEU A 295 17.58 -11.73 -6.86
C LEU A 295 17.60 -12.94 -5.93
N VAL A 296 17.35 -14.11 -6.50
CA VAL A 296 17.53 -15.39 -5.79
C VAL A 296 19.03 -15.71 -5.70
N ASP A 297 19.45 -16.25 -4.57
CA ASP A 297 20.78 -16.79 -4.38
C ASP A 297 20.82 -18.25 -4.88
N GLU A 298 21.13 -18.42 -6.17
CA GLU A 298 21.10 -19.73 -6.83
C GLU A 298 22.19 -20.66 -6.27
N GLU A 299 23.31 -20.13 -5.78
CA GLU A 299 24.37 -20.93 -5.16
C GLU A 299 23.89 -21.50 -3.82
N ALA A 300 23.29 -20.68 -2.98
CA ALA A 300 22.69 -21.14 -1.73
C ALA A 300 21.51 -22.09 -1.97
N MET A 301 20.75 -21.87 -3.04
CA MET A 301 19.64 -22.72 -3.44
C MET A 301 20.13 -24.10 -3.91
N ALA A 302 21.17 -24.17 -4.72
CA ALA A 302 21.78 -25.41 -5.20
C ALA A 302 22.44 -26.20 -4.06
N ALA A 303 23.06 -25.51 -3.11
CA ALA A 303 23.69 -26.12 -1.92
C ALA A 303 22.69 -26.54 -0.83
N ASN A 304 21.39 -26.27 -1.02
CA ASN A 304 20.34 -26.45 0.00
C ASN A 304 20.72 -25.80 1.36
N SER A 305 21.51 -24.71 1.28
CA SER A 305 22.01 -23.97 2.42
C SER A 305 21.07 -22.81 2.73
N PRO A 306 20.74 -22.52 3.99
CA PRO A 306 19.98 -21.32 4.29
C PRO A 306 20.82 -20.11 3.89
N GLY A 307 20.42 -19.45 2.79
CA GLY A 307 20.98 -18.16 2.36
C GLY A 307 20.87 -17.11 3.47
N ALA A 308 21.49 -15.97 3.25
CA ALA A 308 21.51 -14.88 4.24
C ALA A 308 20.08 -14.41 4.64
N GLN A 309 19.11 -14.62 3.77
CA GLN A 309 17.69 -14.38 4.02
C GLN A 309 16.86 -15.34 3.15
N SER A 310 16.16 -16.26 3.78
CA SER A 310 15.31 -17.23 3.08
C SER A 310 13.85 -16.95 3.37
N VAL A 311 13.00 -17.02 2.33
CA VAL A 311 11.55 -16.83 2.44
C VAL A 311 10.81 -18.04 1.88
N PRO A 312 9.63 -18.39 2.41
CA PRO A 312 8.79 -19.41 1.81
C PRO A 312 8.16 -18.90 0.51
N GLU A 313 8.07 -19.75 -0.49
CA GLU A 313 7.27 -19.59 -1.70
C GLU A 313 6.13 -20.60 -1.65
N ARG A 314 4.90 -20.14 -1.76
CA ARG A 314 3.74 -21.00 -1.90
C ARG A 314 3.49 -21.24 -3.38
N ARG A 315 3.53 -22.50 -3.79
CA ARG A 315 3.25 -22.90 -5.18
C ARG A 315 1.77 -23.14 -5.42
N PRO A 316 1.31 -23.07 -6.68
CA PRO A 316 -0.09 -23.35 -7.03
C PRO A 316 -0.56 -24.75 -6.63
N ASP A 317 0.35 -25.72 -6.54
CA ASP A 317 0.08 -27.10 -6.09
C ASP A 317 -0.12 -27.23 -4.55
N GLY A 318 -0.03 -26.10 -3.82
CA GLY A 318 -0.13 -26.05 -2.37
C GLY A 318 1.16 -26.42 -1.63
N SER A 319 2.23 -26.79 -2.34
CA SER A 319 3.53 -27.06 -1.74
C SER A 319 4.25 -25.76 -1.37
N THR A 320 5.09 -25.81 -0.32
CA THR A 320 5.91 -24.66 0.07
C THR A 320 7.38 -24.98 -0.17
N ARG A 321 8.08 -24.07 -0.84
CA ARG A 321 9.53 -24.15 -1.05
C ARG A 321 10.21 -22.96 -0.38
N THR A 322 11.37 -23.18 0.21
CA THR A 322 12.21 -22.10 0.74
C THR A 322 13.09 -21.53 -0.35
N VAL A 323 13.04 -20.22 -0.54
CA VAL A 323 13.79 -19.48 -1.57
C VAL A 323 14.82 -18.59 -0.89
N PRO A 324 16.15 -18.87 -1.03
CA PRO A 324 17.19 -18.00 -0.52
C PRO A 324 17.33 -16.76 -1.41
N LEU A 325 17.41 -15.60 -0.79
CA LEU A 325 17.44 -14.30 -1.45
C LEU A 325 18.80 -13.63 -1.22
N ARG A 326 19.27 -12.89 -2.21
CA ARG A 326 20.38 -11.96 -2.03
C ARG A 326 19.95 -10.80 -1.14
N ARG A 327 20.89 -10.27 -0.34
CA ARG A 327 20.60 -9.16 0.59
C ARG A 327 20.17 -7.88 -0.10
N GLN A 328 20.65 -7.65 -1.33
CA GLN A 328 20.37 -6.44 -2.09
C GLN A 328 18.93 -6.44 -2.60
N VAL A 329 18.16 -5.41 -2.26
CA VAL A 329 16.85 -5.12 -2.85
C VAL A 329 17.08 -4.43 -4.19
N VAL A 330 16.43 -4.92 -5.24
CA VAL A 330 16.50 -4.32 -6.58
C VAL A 330 15.49 -3.19 -6.70
N VAL A 331 14.24 -3.47 -6.32
CA VAL A 331 13.11 -2.51 -6.35
C VAL A 331 12.27 -2.73 -5.11
N THR A 332 11.75 -1.65 -4.56
CA THR A 332 10.79 -1.63 -3.44
C THR A 332 9.41 -1.21 -3.93
N GLY A 333 8.36 -1.56 -3.18
CA GLY A 333 6.97 -1.30 -3.57
C GLY A 333 6.62 0.18 -3.74
N ASP A 334 7.37 1.09 -3.11
CA ASP A 334 7.21 2.55 -3.28
C ASP A 334 7.61 3.06 -4.68
N GLN A 335 8.37 2.26 -5.43
CA GLN A 335 8.75 2.52 -6.82
C GLN A 335 7.76 1.90 -7.83
N LEU A 336 6.77 1.15 -7.35
CA LEU A 336 5.70 0.58 -8.15
C LEU A 336 4.61 1.64 -8.38
N ILE A 337 4.33 1.95 -9.65
CA ILE A 337 3.27 2.89 -10.02
C ILE A 337 1.95 2.15 -10.19
N ASP A 338 2.03 0.97 -10.83
CA ASP A 338 0.84 0.23 -11.24
C ASP A 338 1.17 -1.24 -11.50
N ALA A 339 0.20 -2.12 -11.21
CA ALA A 339 0.25 -3.53 -11.55
C ALA A 339 -1.14 -3.98 -12.03
N ASN A 340 -1.22 -4.60 -13.21
CA ASN A 340 -2.49 -4.99 -13.81
C ASN A 340 -2.41 -6.40 -14.38
N ALA A 341 -3.48 -7.18 -14.16
CA ALA A 341 -3.66 -8.45 -14.83
C ALA A 341 -3.82 -8.22 -16.34
N THR A 342 -3.08 -8.98 -17.13
CA THR A 342 -3.05 -8.91 -18.60
C THR A 342 -2.84 -10.30 -19.19
N PHE A 343 -2.62 -10.37 -20.50
CA PHE A 343 -2.24 -11.58 -21.20
C PHE A 343 -0.91 -11.38 -21.92
N ASP A 344 -0.08 -12.41 -21.93
CA ASP A 344 1.16 -12.42 -22.71
C ASP A 344 0.88 -12.58 -24.24
N GLU A 345 1.94 -12.56 -25.04
CA GLU A 345 1.86 -12.74 -26.49
C GLU A 345 1.24 -14.09 -26.90
N ASN A 346 1.23 -15.08 -26.02
CA ASN A 346 0.65 -16.41 -26.21
C ASN A 346 -0.74 -16.53 -25.60
N GLN A 347 -1.41 -15.42 -25.25
CA GLN A 347 -2.72 -15.37 -24.59
C GLN A 347 -2.76 -16.09 -23.23
N ARG A 348 -1.62 -16.21 -22.55
CA ARG A 348 -1.55 -16.74 -21.18
C ARG A 348 -1.68 -15.61 -20.19
N PRO A 349 -2.32 -15.86 -19.03
CA PRO A 349 -2.43 -14.87 -17.99
C PRO A 349 -1.05 -14.37 -17.53
N ALA A 350 -0.90 -13.06 -17.43
CA ALA A 350 0.33 -12.37 -17.04
C ALA A 350 0.01 -11.14 -16.20
N VAL A 351 0.98 -10.60 -15.48
CA VAL A 351 0.83 -9.34 -14.74
C VAL A 351 1.75 -8.28 -15.34
N ALA A 352 1.17 -7.19 -15.83
CA ALA A 352 1.91 -6.03 -16.29
C ALA A 352 2.28 -5.16 -15.10
N VAL A 353 3.56 -4.83 -14.98
CA VAL A 353 4.12 -4.03 -13.89
C VAL A 353 4.69 -2.74 -14.47
N SER A 354 4.36 -1.60 -13.83
CA SER A 354 4.89 -0.28 -14.17
C SER A 354 5.65 0.30 -12.98
N LEU A 355 6.90 0.68 -13.21
CA LEU A 355 7.79 1.28 -12.22
C LEU A 355 8.00 2.77 -12.50
N ASP A 356 8.33 3.53 -11.48
CA ASP A 356 8.81 4.89 -11.63
C ASP A 356 10.18 4.95 -12.34
N ALA A 357 10.69 6.13 -12.61
CA ALA A 357 11.96 6.31 -13.31
C ALA A 357 13.15 5.69 -12.56
N ARG A 358 13.15 5.70 -11.21
CA ARG A 358 14.21 5.15 -10.37
C ARG A 358 14.15 3.64 -10.35
N GLY A 359 12.97 3.07 -10.10
CA GLY A 359 12.74 1.63 -10.10
C GLY A 359 13.03 1.02 -11.47
N GLY A 360 12.63 1.69 -12.56
CA GLY A 360 12.91 1.26 -13.91
C GLY A 360 14.41 1.26 -14.24
N ALA A 361 15.17 2.25 -13.79
CA ALA A 361 16.61 2.29 -13.96
C ALA A 361 17.31 1.17 -13.18
N ALA A 362 16.92 0.96 -11.91
CA ALA A 362 17.44 -0.12 -11.07
C ALA A 362 17.12 -1.50 -11.64
N MET A 363 15.87 -1.71 -12.11
CA MET A 363 15.45 -2.95 -12.74
C MET A 363 16.21 -3.22 -14.03
N ARG A 364 16.44 -2.20 -14.87
CA ARG A 364 17.22 -2.32 -16.11
C ARG A 364 18.64 -2.77 -15.84
N GLN A 365 19.30 -2.15 -14.87
CA GLN A 365 20.66 -2.52 -14.50
C GLN A 365 20.71 -3.94 -13.94
N ALA A 366 19.85 -4.26 -12.98
CA ALA A 366 19.83 -5.58 -12.34
C ALA A 366 19.52 -6.70 -13.35
N SER A 367 18.57 -6.49 -14.25
CA SER A 367 18.22 -7.49 -15.27
C SER A 367 19.30 -7.68 -16.31
N ARG A 368 19.98 -6.63 -16.75
CA ARG A 368 21.12 -6.69 -17.67
C ARG A 368 22.28 -7.52 -17.10
N GLU A 369 22.60 -7.32 -15.83
CA GLU A 369 23.70 -8.01 -15.14
C GLU A 369 23.38 -9.46 -14.75
N ASN A 370 22.08 -9.81 -14.71
CA ASN A 370 21.60 -11.10 -14.20
C ASN A 370 20.63 -11.80 -15.15
N LEU A 371 20.86 -11.70 -16.46
CA LEU A 371 20.09 -12.44 -17.47
C LEU A 371 20.10 -13.95 -17.17
N LYS A 372 18.96 -14.59 -17.36
CA LYS A 372 18.69 -16.01 -17.11
C LYS A 372 18.80 -16.48 -15.65
N LYS A 373 19.01 -15.56 -14.69
CA LYS A 373 18.95 -15.86 -13.28
C LYS A 373 17.54 -15.66 -12.73
N LEU A 374 17.29 -16.24 -11.57
CA LEU A 374 16.00 -16.15 -10.87
C LEU A 374 15.87 -14.84 -10.11
N MET A 375 14.69 -14.25 -10.19
CA MET A 375 14.26 -13.07 -9.45
C MET A 375 12.99 -13.40 -8.70
N ALA A 376 12.89 -12.96 -7.45
CA ALA A 376 11.73 -13.17 -6.60
C ALA A 376 11.03 -11.83 -6.29
N ILE A 377 9.71 -11.86 -6.34
CA ILE A 377 8.85 -10.81 -5.80
C ILE A 377 8.39 -11.28 -4.42
N VAL A 378 8.77 -10.52 -3.40
CA VAL A 378 8.57 -10.88 -2.01
C VAL A 378 7.67 -9.86 -1.33
N LEU A 379 6.61 -10.33 -0.70
CA LEU A 379 5.75 -9.55 0.17
C LEU A 379 6.20 -9.74 1.62
N TYR A 380 6.53 -8.66 2.28
CA TYR A 380 6.80 -8.65 3.72
C TYR A 380 5.57 -8.14 4.46
N GLU A 381 4.96 -8.97 5.29
CA GLU A 381 3.85 -8.59 6.15
C GLU A 381 4.20 -8.91 7.62
N LYS A 382 4.10 -7.93 8.51
CA LYS A 382 4.43 -8.07 9.94
C LYS A 382 5.83 -8.68 10.20
N GLY A 383 6.81 -8.32 9.35
CA GLY A 383 8.18 -8.82 9.46
C GLY A 383 8.41 -10.24 8.92
N ARG A 384 7.40 -10.89 8.35
CA ARG A 384 7.51 -12.18 7.66
C ARG A 384 7.51 -11.94 6.15
N GLY A 385 8.49 -12.44 5.45
CA GLY A 385 8.56 -12.41 4.00
C GLY A 385 7.95 -13.67 3.40
N GLU A 386 7.18 -13.52 2.32
CA GLU A 386 6.67 -14.62 1.50
C GLU A 386 6.96 -14.28 0.03
N ALA A 387 7.57 -15.19 -0.71
CA ALA A 387 7.76 -15.03 -2.14
C ALA A 387 6.43 -15.32 -2.86
N ILE A 388 5.87 -14.29 -3.48
CA ILE A 388 4.62 -14.38 -4.24
C ILE A 388 4.89 -14.99 -5.63
N SER A 389 6.06 -14.66 -6.22
CA SER A 389 6.45 -15.15 -7.52
C SER A 389 7.97 -15.26 -7.62
N VAL A 390 8.42 -16.34 -8.23
CA VAL A 390 9.84 -16.54 -8.59
C VAL A 390 9.91 -16.81 -10.07
N ALA A 391 10.51 -15.88 -10.83
CA ALA A 391 10.57 -15.91 -12.27
C ALA A 391 12.00 -15.74 -12.80
N THR A 392 12.28 -16.29 -13.96
CA THR A 392 13.57 -16.13 -14.63
C THR A 392 13.60 -14.83 -15.44
N ILE A 393 14.66 -14.05 -15.32
CA ILE A 393 14.89 -12.85 -16.11
C ILE A 393 15.19 -13.26 -17.55
N GLN A 394 14.24 -13.07 -18.47
CA GLN A 394 14.36 -13.48 -19.87
C GLN A 394 15.10 -12.44 -20.73
N SER A 395 14.88 -11.18 -20.43
CA SER A 395 15.42 -10.03 -21.18
C SER A 395 15.73 -8.86 -20.24
N GLU A 396 16.34 -7.80 -20.77
CA GLU A 396 16.50 -6.55 -20.05
C GLU A 396 15.12 -5.94 -19.76
N LEU A 397 14.83 -5.65 -18.49
CA LEU A 397 13.56 -5.13 -18.01
C LEU A 397 13.69 -3.61 -17.77
N GLY A 398 12.71 -2.85 -18.26
CA GLY A 398 12.68 -1.39 -18.11
C GLY A 398 11.63 -0.93 -17.08
N ASN A 399 11.06 0.24 -17.33
CA ASN A 399 10.00 0.82 -16.50
C ASN A 399 8.68 0.03 -16.60
N ARG A 400 8.48 -0.71 -17.69
CA ARG A 400 7.30 -1.57 -17.90
C ARG A 400 7.76 -2.94 -18.33
N TRP A 401 7.22 -3.97 -17.71
CA TRP A 401 7.53 -5.35 -17.99
C TRP A 401 6.37 -6.25 -17.54
N GLN A 402 6.43 -7.52 -17.90
CA GLN A 402 5.39 -8.48 -17.57
C GLN A 402 5.98 -9.66 -16.80
N ILE A 403 5.24 -10.10 -15.79
CA ILE A 403 5.48 -11.35 -15.09
C ILE A 403 4.68 -12.41 -15.85
N THR A 404 5.39 -13.31 -16.52
CA THR A 404 4.80 -14.44 -17.25
C THR A 404 5.11 -15.73 -16.50
N GLY A 405 4.17 -16.66 -16.49
CA GLY A 405 4.32 -17.95 -15.81
C GLY A 405 3.14 -18.88 -16.09
N GLN A 406 3.07 -19.99 -15.37
CA GLN A 406 1.90 -20.87 -15.39
C GLN A 406 0.84 -20.35 -14.38
N PHE A 407 0.38 -19.14 -14.61
CA PHE A 407 -0.66 -18.54 -13.79
C PHE A 407 -2.05 -18.88 -14.31
N SER A 408 -2.98 -19.12 -13.42
CA SER A 408 -4.41 -19.02 -13.75
C SER A 408 -4.82 -17.54 -13.85
N THR A 409 -5.92 -17.27 -14.54
CA THR A 409 -6.49 -15.90 -14.59
C THR A 409 -6.79 -15.37 -13.19
N GLN A 410 -7.09 -16.24 -12.25
CA GLN A 410 -7.35 -15.86 -10.86
C GLN A 410 -6.07 -15.44 -10.15
N GLU A 411 -4.99 -16.20 -10.29
CA GLU A 411 -3.69 -15.89 -9.70
C GLU A 411 -3.07 -14.60 -10.24
N THR A 412 -3.23 -14.31 -11.54
CA THR A 412 -2.76 -13.03 -12.11
C THR A 412 -3.54 -11.84 -11.60
N ASN A 413 -4.85 -12.01 -11.36
CA ASN A 413 -5.68 -10.97 -10.76
C ASN A 413 -5.35 -10.77 -9.26
N ASP A 414 -4.93 -11.83 -8.58
CA ASP A 414 -4.54 -11.80 -7.18
C ASP A 414 -3.13 -11.19 -6.99
N LEU A 415 -2.27 -11.31 -8.00
CA LEU A 415 -0.92 -10.77 -8.01
C LEU A 415 -0.89 -9.29 -8.47
N ALA A 416 -1.85 -8.85 -9.28
CA ALA A 416 -1.98 -7.48 -9.78
C ALA A 416 -2.70 -6.55 -8.77
#